data_620df41dc7d2a7b84235391f6b1ad56d
#
_entry.id   620df41dc7d2a7b84235391f6b1ad56d
#
_cell.length_a   1.000
_cell.length_b   1.000
_cell.length_c   1.000
_cell.angle_alpha   90.00
_cell.angle_beta   90.00
_cell.angle_gamma   90.00
#
_symmetry.space_group_name_H-M   'P 1'
#
loop_
_entity.id
_entity.type
_entity.pdbx_description
1 polymer ?
#
loop_
_entity_poly.entity_id
_entity_poly.type
_entity_poly.pdbx_seq_one_letter_code
_entity_poly.pdbx_strand_id
1 'polypeptide(L)'
;MMEFEPLREKPSDLKNWAYETIKDAILNLRFQPGEQLRVEELSEHLGTSRTPIREALQRLENEGLTRAEPRVGYFVSEISKQDLIELFELREITESYAAEKAALLMPDSEVAEIASLVKESESAVAQGNMDKYNDVEIAFHATIMKHSGNKRLLKTKENLKDLTYRERRLALKSLENVKESIREHAAIVSALLQKDATLSGRRMKEHIHNVRERVLAFLDLGQSQDLSLAEIGHEDGEKWPPVSSPLIDS
;
A
#
# COMPACT_ATOMS: atom_id res chain seq x y z
N MET A 1 -13.42 18.84 -7.08
CA MET A 1 -14.09 18.01 -8.09
C MET A 1 -12.99 17.30 -8.86
N MET A 2 -12.86 15.97 -8.72
CA MET A 2 -11.82 15.23 -9.43
C MET A 2 -12.09 15.25 -10.93
N GLU A 3 -11.13 15.71 -11.73
CA GLU A 3 -11.15 15.58 -13.17
C GLU A 3 -10.38 14.32 -13.56
N PHE A 4 -11.09 13.31 -14.05
CA PHE A 4 -10.49 12.20 -14.78
C PHE A 4 -10.34 12.61 -16.24
N GLU A 5 -9.18 12.32 -16.88
CA GLU A 5 -9.09 12.54 -18.33
C GLU A 5 -10.05 11.58 -19.05
N PRO A 6 -10.91 12.08 -19.95
CA PRO A 6 -11.76 11.21 -20.73
C PRO A 6 -10.93 10.30 -21.63
N LEU A 7 -11.33 9.02 -21.70
CA LEU A 7 -10.66 8.02 -22.51
C LEU A 7 -10.54 8.45 -23.97
N ARG A 8 -9.32 8.47 -24.50
CA ARG A 8 -9.07 8.62 -25.95
C ARG A 8 -9.45 7.37 -26.74
N GLU A 9 -9.36 6.18 -26.12
CA GLU A 9 -9.84 4.90 -26.67
C GLU A 9 -10.50 4.08 -25.54
N LYS A 10 -11.69 3.48 -25.81
CA LYS A 10 -12.37 2.65 -24.84
C LYS A 10 -11.65 1.31 -24.68
N PRO A 11 -11.26 0.90 -23.44
CA PRO A 11 -10.70 -0.43 -23.21
C PRO A 11 -11.65 -1.53 -23.66
N SER A 12 -11.11 -2.64 -24.13
CA SER A 12 -11.89 -3.83 -24.52
C SER A 12 -12.64 -4.46 -23.32
N ASP A 13 -12.16 -4.28 -22.10
CA ASP A 13 -12.77 -4.71 -20.84
C ASP A 13 -13.05 -3.52 -19.92
N LEU A 14 -14.22 -2.91 -20.14
CA LEU A 14 -14.68 -1.77 -19.35
C LEU A 14 -14.89 -2.09 -17.86
N LYS A 15 -15.20 -3.35 -17.51
CA LYS A 15 -15.43 -3.76 -16.13
C LYS A 15 -14.10 -3.79 -15.36
N ASN A 16 -13.10 -4.45 -15.94
CA ASN A 16 -11.77 -4.52 -15.32
C ASN A 16 -11.12 -3.13 -15.28
N TRP A 17 -11.27 -2.36 -16.34
CA TRP A 17 -10.74 -1.00 -16.35
C TRP A 17 -11.38 -0.11 -15.27
N ALA A 18 -12.71 -0.11 -15.12
CA ALA A 18 -13.41 0.64 -14.07
C ALA A 18 -12.95 0.19 -12.67
N TYR A 19 -12.83 -1.13 -12.46
CA TYR A 19 -12.35 -1.70 -11.22
C TYR A 19 -10.93 -1.21 -10.90
N GLU A 20 -9.96 -1.35 -11.81
CA GLU A 20 -8.58 -0.93 -11.57
C GLU A 20 -8.47 0.58 -11.32
N THR A 21 -9.23 1.39 -12.08
CA THR A 21 -9.22 2.84 -11.94
C THR A 21 -9.78 3.29 -10.57
N ILE A 22 -10.93 2.74 -10.16
CA ILE A 22 -11.53 3.07 -8.85
C ILE A 22 -10.64 2.54 -7.73
N LYS A 23 -10.12 1.32 -7.85
CA LYS A 23 -9.18 0.71 -6.90
C LYS A 23 -7.97 1.58 -6.67
N ASP A 24 -7.32 1.99 -7.73
CA ASP A 24 -6.14 2.84 -7.66
C ASP A 24 -6.45 4.19 -6.99
N ALA A 25 -7.59 4.81 -7.28
CA ALA A 25 -8.02 6.05 -6.62
C ALA A 25 -8.26 5.87 -5.10
N ILE A 26 -8.80 4.72 -4.68
CA ILE A 26 -8.98 4.39 -3.26
C ILE A 26 -7.63 4.13 -2.58
N LEU A 27 -6.76 3.33 -3.21
CA LEU A 27 -5.46 2.96 -2.64
C LEU A 27 -4.53 4.17 -2.49
N ASN A 28 -4.59 5.11 -3.43
CA ASN A 28 -3.82 6.36 -3.38
C ASN A 28 -4.50 7.48 -2.58
N LEU A 29 -5.55 7.15 -1.81
CA LEU A 29 -6.29 8.09 -0.96
C LEU A 29 -6.86 9.31 -1.72
N ARG A 30 -7.17 9.16 -3.00
CA ARG A 30 -7.87 10.18 -3.80
C ARG A 30 -9.35 10.19 -3.46
N PHE A 31 -9.94 9.02 -3.25
CA PHE A 31 -11.18 8.86 -2.50
C PHE A 31 -10.82 8.65 -1.03
N GLN A 32 -11.34 9.53 -0.18
CA GLN A 32 -11.04 9.47 1.25
C GLN A 32 -11.80 8.32 1.93
N PRO A 33 -11.27 7.71 3.00
CA PRO A 33 -12.02 6.77 3.83
C PRO A 33 -13.37 7.38 4.26
N GLY A 34 -14.47 6.62 4.11
CA GLY A 34 -15.83 7.08 4.39
C GLY A 34 -16.49 7.89 3.27
N GLU A 35 -15.77 8.27 2.21
CA GLU A 35 -16.33 9.03 1.08
C GLU A 35 -17.35 8.22 0.30
N GLN A 36 -18.46 8.86 -0.10
CA GLN A 36 -19.50 8.23 -0.90
C GLN A 36 -19.08 8.11 -2.36
N LEU A 37 -19.13 6.90 -2.90
CA LEU A 37 -18.86 6.57 -4.30
C LEU A 37 -20.16 6.52 -5.10
N ARG A 38 -20.54 7.64 -5.72
CA ARG A 38 -21.77 7.74 -6.48
C ARG A 38 -21.63 7.14 -7.86
N VAL A 39 -22.42 6.09 -8.13
CA VAL A 39 -22.38 5.35 -9.41
C VAL A 39 -22.58 6.28 -10.60
N GLU A 40 -23.48 7.26 -10.47
CA GLU A 40 -23.80 8.24 -11.50
C GLU A 40 -22.57 9.09 -11.85
N GLU A 41 -21.96 9.69 -10.83
CA GLU A 41 -20.77 10.56 -10.98
C GLU A 41 -19.59 9.77 -11.57
N LEU A 42 -19.33 8.56 -11.04
CA LEU A 42 -18.27 7.68 -11.55
C LEU A 42 -18.53 7.27 -13.02
N SER A 43 -19.80 7.00 -13.40
CA SER A 43 -20.12 6.63 -14.77
C SER A 43 -19.90 7.78 -15.74
N GLU A 44 -20.23 9.01 -15.34
CA GLU A 44 -19.99 10.24 -16.11
C GLU A 44 -18.49 10.53 -16.27
N HIS A 45 -17.75 10.52 -15.16
CA HIS A 45 -16.31 10.79 -15.17
C HIS A 45 -15.51 9.76 -15.97
N LEU A 46 -15.88 8.48 -15.85
CA LEU A 46 -15.19 7.41 -16.57
C LEU A 46 -15.76 7.19 -17.99
N GLY A 47 -16.77 7.95 -18.43
CA GLY A 47 -17.34 7.85 -19.78
C GLY A 47 -17.94 6.47 -20.09
N THR A 48 -18.49 5.78 -19.08
CA THR A 48 -19.05 4.43 -19.21
C THR A 48 -20.49 4.35 -18.67
N SER A 49 -21.15 3.20 -18.80
CA SER A 49 -22.49 3.00 -18.23
C SER A 49 -22.40 2.64 -16.74
N ARG A 50 -23.54 2.71 -16.02
CA ARG A 50 -23.60 2.40 -14.58
C ARG A 50 -23.34 0.93 -14.26
N THR A 51 -23.55 0.01 -15.17
CA THR A 51 -23.39 -1.44 -14.93
C THR A 51 -21.94 -1.81 -14.60
N PRO A 52 -20.92 -1.52 -15.44
CA PRO A 52 -19.53 -1.82 -15.11
C PRO A 52 -19.04 -1.14 -13.83
N ILE A 53 -19.56 0.07 -13.51
CA ILE A 53 -19.22 0.75 -12.24
C ILE A 53 -19.76 -0.04 -11.04
N ARG A 54 -21.02 -0.48 -11.08
CA ARG A 54 -21.61 -1.28 -10.00
C ARG A 54 -20.89 -2.61 -9.81
N GLU A 55 -20.53 -3.29 -10.90
CA GLU A 55 -19.76 -4.53 -10.82
C GLU A 55 -18.35 -4.31 -10.25
N ALA A 56 -17.69 -3.21 -10.62
CA ALA A 56 -16.42 -2.81 -10.05
C ALA A 56 -16.52 -2.54 -8.54
N LEU A 57 -17.51 -1.75 -8.11
CA LEU A 57 -17.72 -1.43 -6.70
C LEU A 57 -18.07 -2.68 -5.87
N GLN A 58 -18.87 -3.61 -6.41
CA GLN A 58 -19.19 -4.86 -5.76
C GLN A 58 -17.95 -5.77 -5.62
N ARG A 59 -17.07 -5.78 -6.62
CA ARG A 59 -15.79 -6.50 -6.52
C ARG A 59 -14.90 -5.88 -5.44
N LEU A 60 -14.82 -4.55 -5.38
CA LEU A 60 -14.08 -3.82 -4.35
C LEU A 60 -14.66 -4.04 -2.94
N GLU A 61 -15.99 -4.21 -2.83
CA GLU A 61 -16.66 -4.58 -1.57
C GLU A 61 -16.22 -5.97 -1.10
N ASN A 62 -16.15 -6.95 -2.00
CA ASN A 62 -15.65 -8.29 -1.66
C ASN A 62 -14.16 -8.29 -1.22
N GLU A 63 -13.39 -7.27 -1.64
CA GLU A 63 -11.99 -7.04 -1.25
C GLU A 63 -11.86 -6.17 0.01
N GLY A 64 -12.99 -5.68 0.57
CA GLY A 64 -13.00 -4.84 1.77
C GLY A 64 -12.60 -3.38 1.52
N LEU A 65 -12.43 -2.96 0.27
CA LEU A 65 -12.05 -1.58 -0.09
C LEU A 65 -13.23 -0.62 -0.15
N THR A 66 -14.44 -1.15 -0.39
CA THR A 66 -15.69 -0.39 -0.32
C THR A 66 -16.70 -1.11 0.56
N ARG A 67 -17.73 -0.40 1.01
CA ARG A 67 -18.89 -0.96 1.71
C ARG A 67 -20.17 -0.46 1.05
N ALA A 68 -21.17 -1.33 0.92
CA ALA A 68 -22.49 -0.95 0.44
C ALA A 68 -23.41 -0.62 1.62
N GLU A 69 -24.10 0.50 1.55
CA GLU A 69 -25.20 0.83 2.45
C GLU A 69 -26.54 0.67 1.70
N PRO A 70 -27.45 -0.18 2.20
CA PRO A 70 -28.72 -0.42 1.52
C PRO A 70 -29.48 0.87 1.25
N ARG A 71 -29.89 1.09 0.01
CA ARG A 71 -30.65 2.26 -0.49
C ARG A 71 -29.89 3.58 -0.47
N VAL A 72 -28.66 3.63 0.00
CA VAL A 72 -27.81 4.83 0.06
C VAL A 72 -26.74 4.80 -1.01
N GLY A 73 -25.99 3.70 -1.13
CA GLY A 73 -24.95 3.55 -2.14
C GLY A 73 -23.70 2.89 -1.61
N TYR A 74 -22.58 3.15 -2.28
CA TYR A 74 -21.27 2.65 -1.92
C TYR A 74 -20.44 3.75 -1.25
N PHE A 75 -19.58 3.32 -0.33
CA PHE A 75 -18.65 4.19 0.39
C PHE A 75 -17.27 3.55 0.40
N VAL A 76 -16.22 4.35 0.41
CA VAL A 76 -14.86 3.86 0.69
C VAL A 76 -14.84 3.29 2.11
N SER A 77 -14.30 2.09 2.28
CA SER A 77 -14.14 1.51 3.62
C SER A 77 -13.23 2.37 4.47
N GLU A 78 -13.65 2.66 5.69
CA GLU A 78 -12.82 3.31 6.68
C GLU A 78 -11.63 2.41 7.04
N ILE A 79 -10.55 3.02 7.50
CA ILE A 79 -9.42 2.30 8.07
C ILE A 79 -9.56 2.45 9.59
N SER A 80 -10.16 1.46 10.23
CA SER A 80 -10.28 1.49 11.68
C SER A 80 -8.92 1.22 12.34
N LYS A 81 -8.72 1.76 13.56
CA LYS A 81 -7.52 1.45 14.35
C LYS A 81 -7.41 -0.05 14.62
N GLN A 82 -8.55 -0.71 14.85
CA GLN A 82 -8.58 -2.15 15.11
C GLN A 82 -8.12 -2.94 13.89
N ASP A 83 -8.60 -2.61 12.68
CA ASP A 83 -8.15 -3.25 11.44
C ASP A 83 -6.64 -3.07 11.22
N LEU A 84 -6.11 -1.87 11.53
CA LEU A 84 -4.67 -1.63 11.47
C LEU A 84 -3.89 -2.48 12.47
N ILE A 85 -4.34 -2.56 13.72
CA ILE A 85 -3.70 -3.39 14.74
C ILE A 85 -3.66 -4.85 14.28
N GLU A 86 -4.78 -5.40 13.82
CA GLU A 86 -4.88 -6.79 13.34
C GLU A 86 -3.99 -7.04 12.12
N LEU A 87 -3.94 -6.09 11.18
CA LEU A 87 -3.06 -6.17 10.02
C LEU A 87 -1.58 -6.18 10.43
N PHE A 88 -1.18 -5.28 11.32
CA PHE A 88 0.20 -5.22 11.80
C PHE A 88 0.59 -6.46 12.61
N GLU A 89 -0.28 -7.01 13.46
CA GLU A 89 -0.03 -8.26 14.17
C GLU A 89 0.24 -9.42 13.20
N LEU A 90 -0.57 -9.52 12.13
CA LEU A 90 -0.37 -10.52 11.10
C LEU A 90 0.95 -10.29 10.33
N ARG A 91 1.29 -9.05 10.03
CA ARG A 91 2.58 -8.67 9.43
C ARG A 91 3.76 -9.00 10.34
N GLU A 92 3.68 -8.68 11.63
CA GLU A 92 4.73 -9.03 12.61
C GLU A 92 5.04 -10.53 12.58
N ILE A 93 4.01 -11.39 12.58
CA ILE A 93 4.17 -12.85 12.56
C ILE A 93 4.76 -13.32 11.23
N THR A 94 4.18 -12.87 10.13
CA THR A 94 4.48 -13.41 8.80
C THR A 94 5.81 -12.90 8.25
N GLU A 95 6.10 -11.61 8.44
CA GLU A 95 7.31 -10.99 7.91
C GLU A 95 8.54 -11.29 8.78
N SER A 96 8.40 -11.43 10.12
CA SER A 96 9.51 -11.88 10.96
C SER A 96 9.92 -13.33 10.62
N TYR A 97 8.96 -14.23 10.48
CA TYR A 97 9.23 -15.59 10.00
C TYR A 97 9.90 -15.60 8.62
N ALA A 98 9.43 -14.74 7.71
CA ALA A 98 10.03 -14.64 6.38
C ALA A 98 11.49 -14.17 6.45
N ALA A 99 11.82 -13.19 7.31
CA ALA A 99 13.18 -12.69 7.50
C ALA A 99 14.10 -13.75 8.11
N GLU A 100 13.62 -14.55 9.08
CA GLU A 100 14.36 -15.69 9.60
C GLU A 100 14.74 -16.70 8.50
N LYS A 101 13.77 -17.05 7.66
CA LYS A 101 14.00 -17.98 6.55
C LYS A 101 14.89 -17.38 5.48
N ALA A 102 14.68 -16.11 5.14
CA ALA A 102 15.49 -15.40 4.16
C ALA A 102 16.98 -15.36 4.56
N ALA A 103 17.29 -15.14 5.83
CA ALA A 103 18.66 -15.17 6.32
C ALA A 103 19.39 -16.50 6.02
N LEU A 104 18.67 -17.62 6.01
CA LEU A 104 19.22 -18.95 5.76
C LEU A 104 19.21 -19.33 4.28
N LEU A 105 18.25 -18.84 3.50
CA LEU A 105 17.94 -19.34 2.16
C LEU A 105 18.35 -18.37 1.06
N MET A 106 18.45 -17.07 1.36
CA MET A 106 18.73 -16.05 0.37
C MET A 106 20.20 -16.08 -0.06
N PRO A 107 20.50 -16.09 -1.37
CA PRO A 107 21.85 -15.95 -1.89
C PRO A 107 22.47 -14.59 -1.51
N ASP A 108 23.78 -14.54 -1.31
CA ASP A 108 24.49 -13.30 -0.96
C ASP A 108 24.29 -12.20 -2.01
N SER A 109 24.17 -12.55 -3.29
CA SER A 109 23.86 -11.61 -4.38
C SER A 109 22.52 -10.91 -4.18
N GLU A 110 21.49 -11.63 -3.73
CA GLU A 110 20.16 -11.07 -3.51
C GLU A 110 20.09 -10.26 -2.19
N VAL A 111 20.90 -10.62 -1.18
CA VAL A 111 21.08 -9.76 0.01
C VAL A 111 21.71 -8.42 -0.39
N ALA A 112 22.68 -8.43 -1.33
CA ALA A 112 23.28 -7.21 -1.86
C ALA A 112 22.25 -6.36 -2.65
N GLU A 113 21.33 -6.99 -3.37
CA GLU A 113 20.22 -6.28 -4.05
C GLU A 113 19.31 -5.60 -3.02
N ILE A 114 18.90 -6.29 -1.95
CA ILE A 114 18.13 -5.68 -0.85
C ILE A 114 18.90 -4.51 -0.20
N ALA A 115 20.20 -4.64 -0.02
CA ALA A 115 21.04 -3.55 0.49
C ALA A 115 21.05 -2.34 -0.43
N SER A 116 20.97 -2.54 -1.76
CA SER A 116 20.83 -1.43 -2.70
C SER A 116 19.44 -0.78 -2.65
N LEU A 117 18.37 -1.52 -2.37
CA LEU A 117 17.05 -0.93 -2.15
C LEU A 117 17.04 0.06 -0.97
N VAL A 118 17.75 -0.24 0.12
CA VAL A 118 17.85 0.70 1.25
C VAL A 118 18.50 2.01 0.82
N LYS A 119 19.58 1.96 0.03
CA LYS A 119 20.24 3.16 -0.52
C LYS A 119 19.35 3.92 -1.49
N GLU A 120 18.58 3.19 -2.28
CA GLU A 120 17.60 3.77 -3.20
C GLU A 120 16.48 4.50 -2.43
N SER A 121 16.03 3.95 -1.30
CA SER A 121 15.10 4.59 -0.37
C SER A 121 15.64 5.92 0.14
N GLU A 122 16.90 5.95 0.62
CA GLU A 122 17.58 7.17 1.07
C GLU A 122 17.64 8.23 -0.04
N SER A 123 17.99 7.80 -1.26
CA SER A 123 18.07 8.68 -2.42
C SER A 123 16.71 9.25 -2.82
N ALA A 124 15.67 8.41 -2.83
CA ALA A 124 14.30 8.84 -3.15
C ALA A 124 13.79 9.90 -2.17
N VAL A 125 14.01 9.68 -0.87
CA VAL A 125 13.64 10.63 0.19
C VAL A 125 14.42 11.94 0.07
N ALA A 126 15.73 11.88 -0.20
CA ALA A 126 16.55 13.07 -0.41
C ALA A 126 16.11 13.91 -1.61
N GLN A 127 15.50 13.29 -2.62
CA GLN A 127 14.93 13.93 -3.82
C GLN A 127 13.48 14.37 -3.63
N GLY A 128 12.84 14.10 -2.48
CA GLY A 128 11.43 14.35 -2.25
C GLY A 128 10.48 13.40 -3.02
N ASN A 129 11.00 12.33 -3.65
CA ASN A 129 10.22 11.40 -4.45
C ASN A 129 9.63 10.28 -3.58
N MET A 130 8.49 10.57 -2.95
CA MET A 130 7.84 9.68 -2.01
C MET A 130 7.16 8.48 -2.69
N ASP A 131 6.73 8.61 -3.94
CA ASP A 131 6.17 7.48 -4.70
C ASP A 131 7.27 6.46 -5.00
N LYS A 132 8.45 6.92 -5.44
CA LYS A 132 9.61 6.05 -5.62
C LYS A 132 10.05 5.38 -4.32
N TYR A 133 10.03 6.11 -3.19
CA TYR A 133 10.28 5.50 -1.88
C TYR A 133 9.28 4.38 -1.58
N ASN A 134 7.98 4.61 -1.81
CA ASN A 134 6.93 3.61 -1.59
C ASN A 134 7.15 2.34 -2.44
N ASP A 135 7.52 2.50 -3.71
CA ASP A 135 7.81 1.36 -4.59
C ASP A 135 8.98 0.51 -4.08
N VAL A 136 10.05 1.18 -3.63
CA VAL A 136 11.24 0.53 -3.05
C VAL A 136 10.90 -0.18 -1.74
N GLU A 137 10.09 0.43 -0.90
CA GLU A 137 9.55 -0.13 0.35
C GLU A 137 8.79 -1.44 0.10
N ILE A 138 7.90 -1.43 -0.91
CA ILE A 138 7.16 -2.62 -1.33
C ILE A 138 8.11 -3.70 -1.82
N ALA A 139 9.10 -3.34 -2.65
CA ALA A 139 10.08 -4.28 -3.19
C ALA A 139 10.95 -4.91 -2.10
N PHE A 140 11.39 -4.14 -1.09
CA PHE A 140 12.16 -4.61 0.06
C PHE A 140 11.45 -5.75 0.78
N HIS A 141 10.23 -5.51 1.26
CA HIS A 141 9.45 -6.52 1.97
C HIS A 141 9.06 -7.69 1.06
N ALA A 142 8.76 -7.43 -0.22
CA ALA A 142 8.40 -8.47 -1.18
C ALA A 142 9.54 -9.45 -1.41
N THR A 143 10.76 -8.95 -1.54
CA THR A 143 11.96 -9.77 -1.78
C THR A 143 12.25 -10.66 -0.58
N ILE A 144 12.20 -10.13 0.65
CA ILE A 144 12.38 -10.94 1.87
C ILE A 144 11.31 -12.03 1.98
N MET A 145 10.05 -11.69 1.74
CA MET A 145 8.94 -12.65 1.77
C MET A 145 9.09 -13.75 0.72
N LYS A 146 9.55 -13.43 -0.49
CA LYS A 146 9.82 -14.39 -1.56
C LYS A 146 10.84 -15.45 -1.13
N HIS A 147 11.88 -15.03 -0.42
CA HIS A 147 12.95 -15.93 0.05
C HIS A 147 12.63 -16.72 1.31
N SER A 148 11.42 -16.56 1.87
CA SER A 148 10.93 -17.44 2.94
C SER A 148 10.78 -18.91 2.50
N GLY A 149 10.72 -19.18 1.19
CA GLY A 149 10.45 -20.50 0.62
C GLY A 149 9.02 -21.01 0.86
N ASN A 150 8.14 -20.22 1.48
CA ASN A 150 6.79 -20.61 1.86
C ASN A 150 5.73 -20.01 0.90
N LYS A 151 5.30 -20.83 -0.09
CA LYS A 151 4.30 -20.42 -1.09
C LYS A 151 2.94 -20.01 -0.48
N ARG A 152 2.55 -20.56 0.67
CA ARG A 152 1.29 -20.19 1.33
C ARG A 152 1.40 -18.82 1.98
N LEU A 153 2.56 -18.50 2.55
CA LEU A 153 2.86 -17.19 3.08
C LEU A 153 2.80 -16.10 1.99
N LEU A 154 3.37 -16.39 0.81
CA LEU A 154 3.27 -15.48 -0.34
C LEU A 154 1.83 -15.24 -0.77
N LYS A 155 0.99 -16.28 -0.78
CA LYS A 155 -0.43 -16.13 -1.10
C LYS A 155 -1.17 -15.28 -0.06
N THR A 156 -0.87 -15.46 1.23
CA THR A 156 -1.44 -14.63 2.30
C THR A 156 -1.05 -13.17 2.11
N LYS A 157 0.23 -12.90 1.82
CA LYS A 157 0.69 -11.53 1.51
C LYS A 157 -0.06 -10.93 0.33
N GLU A 158 -0.25 -11.68 -0.75
CA GLU A 158 -0.97 -11.20 -1.94
C GLU A 158 -2.42 -10.83 -1.61
N ASN A 159 -3.09 -11.59 -0.75
CA ASN A 159 -4.44 -11.27 -0.29
C ASN A 159 -4.52 -9.99 0.57
N LEU A 160 -3.42 -9.61 1.21
CA LEU A 160 -3.35 -8.44 2.11
C LEU A 160 -2.68 -7.23 1.44
N LYS A 161 -2.25 -7.35 0.17
CA LYS A 161 -1.41 -6.32 -0.47
C LYS A 161 -2.07 -4.94 -0.50
N ASP A 162 -3.37 -4.88 -0.76
CA ASP A 162 -4.10 -3.62 -0.89
C ASP A 162 -4.28 -2.94 0.46
N LEU A 163 -4.61 -3.71 1.51
CA LEU A 163 -4.69 -3.20 2.88
C LEU A 163 -3.33 -2.70 3.35
N THR A 164 -2.26 -3.47 3.10
CA THR A 164 -0.89 -3.07 3.42
C THR A 164 -0.46 -1.84 2.63
N TYR A 165 -0.88 -1.71 1.36
CA TYR A 165 -0.59 -0.53 0.56
C TYR A 165 -1.24 0.74 1.14
N ARG A 166 -2.52 0.66 1.53
CA ARG A 166 -3.22 1.78 2.18
C ARG A 166 -2.58 2.19 3.51
N GLU A 167 -2.19 1.22 4.32
CA GLU A 167 -1.47 1.47 5.58
C GLU A 167 -0.14 2.18 5.32
N ARG A 168 0.65 1.74 4.33
CA ARG A 168 1.90 2.41 3.95
C ARG A 168 1.68 3.85 3.51
N ARG A 169 0.63 4.12 2.71
CA ARG A 169 0.31 5.51 2.33
C ARG A 169 0.02 6.39 3.54
N LEU A 170 -0.54 5.86 4.61
CA LEU A 170 -0.67 6.60 5.88
C LEU A 170 0.70 6.84 6.55
N ALA A 171 1.56 5.83 6.58
CA ALA A 171 2.90 5.94 7.17
C ALA A 171 3.78 6.97 6.46
N LEU A 172 3.61 7.17 5.14
CA LEU A 172 4.35 8.15 4.34
C LEU A 172 4.06 9.61 4.69
N LYS A 173 2.96 9.89 5.41
CA LYS A 173 2.58 11.25 5.80
C LYS A 173 3.52 11.86 6.87
N SER A 174 4.40 11.06 7.46
CA SER A 174 5.42 11.51 8.42
C SER A 174 6.81 11.23 7.90
N LEU A 175 7.55 12.30 7.56
CA LEU A 175 8.95 12.19 7.10
C LEU A 175 9.85 11.55 8.17
N GLU A 176 9.60 11.79 9.45
CA GLU A 176 10.34 11.15 10.54
C GLU A 176 10.10 9.64 10.56
N ASN A 177 8.85 9.20 10.38
CA ASN A 177 8.52 7.79 10.25
C ASN A 177 9.29 7.13 9.09
N VAL A 178 9.35 7.79 7.94
CA VAL A 178 10.10 7.31 6.77
C VAL A 178 11.59 7.14 7.08
N LYS A 179 12.21 8.14 7.71
CA LYS A 179 13.65 8.07 8.07
C LYS A 179 13.96 6.96 9.06
N GLU A 180 13.12 6.76 10.08
CA GLU A 180 13.28 5.67 11.02
C GLU A 180 13.10 4.31 10.33
N SER A 181 12.13 4.15 9.44
CA SER A 181 11.94 2.91 8.66
C SER A 181 13.20 2.56 7.85
N ILE A 182 13.85 3.53 7.20
CA ILE A 182 15.09 3.31 6.46
C ILE A 182 16.22 2.80 7.38
N ARG A 183 16.35 3.37 8.57
CA ARG A 183 17.36 2.92 9.57
C ARG A 183 17.07 1.48 10.04
N GLU A 184 15.81 1.17 10.28
CA GLU A 184 15.37 -0.17 10.68
C GLU A 184 15.63 -1.19 9.55
N HIS A 185 15.37 -0.83 8.28
CA HIS A 185 15.71 -1.68 7.13
C HIS A 185 17.22 -1.94 7.02
N ALA A 186 18.06 -0.94 7.24
CA ALA A 186 19.51 -1.13 7.26
C ALA A 186 19.93 -2.14 8.33
N ALA A 187 19.28 -2.12 9.51
CA ALA A 187 19.55 -3.10 10.58
C ALA A 187 19.08 -4.52 10.20
N ILE A 188 17.96 -4.66 9.48
CA ILE A 188 17.50 -5.95 8.96
C ILE A 188 18.52 -6.49 7.94
N VAL A 189 18.96 -5.67 6.99
CA VAL A 189 19.96 -6.05 5.98
C VAL A 189 21.26 -6.50 6.65
N SER A 190 21.72 -5.79 7.70
CA SER A 190 22.92 -6.18 8.46
C SER A 190 22.78 -7.57 9.08
N ALA A 191 21.61 -7.92 9.59
CA ALA A 191 21.35 -9.25 10.14
C ALA A 191 21.29 -10.34 9.04
N LEU A 192 20.69 -10.03 7.88
CA LEU A 192 20.67 -10.93 6.72
C LEU A 192 22.09 -11.23 6.21
N LEU A 193 22.95 -10.21 6.12
CA LEU A 193 24.36 -10.36 5.72
C LEU A 193 25.14 -11.26 6.68
N GLN A 194 24.82 -11.23 7.98
CA GLN A 194 25.41 -12.11 9.00
C GLN A 194 24.83 -13.53 8.97
N LYS A 195 23.79 -13.78 8.16
CA LYS A 195 23.01 -15.03 8.16
C LYS A 195 22.45 -15.40 9.53
N ASP A 196 22.25 -14.40 10.38
CA ASP A 196 21.65 -14.59 11.70
C ASP A 196 20.12 -14.59 11.59
N ALA A 197 19.54 -15.78 11.50
CA ALA A 197 18.10 -15.95 11.35
C ALA A 197 17.32 -15.32 12.52
N THR A 198 17.75 -15.58 13.75
CA THR A 198 17.08 -15.07 14.96
C THR A 198 17.12 -13.56 15.01
N LEU A 199 18.27 -12.96 14.71
CA LEU A 199 18.42 -11.51 14.67
C LEU A 199 17.59 -10.90 13.54
N SER A 200 17.59 -11.50 12.35
CA SER A 200 16.82 -11.03 11.21
C SER A 200 15.32 -11.00 11.49
N GLY A 201 14.77 -12.08 12.05
CA GLY A 201 13.37 -12.15 12.46
C GLY A 201 13.03 -11.12 13.53
N ARG A 202 13.87 -10.99 14.55
CA ARG A 202 13.69 -10.00 15.61
C ARG A 202 13.70 -8.56 15.07
N ARG A 203 14.65 -8.20 14.21
CA ARG A 203 14.73 -6.86 13.61
C ARG A 203 13.52 -6.55 12.74
N MET A 204 13.05 -7.51 11.95
CA MET A 204 11.82 -7.35 11.16
C MET A 204 10.60 -7.15 12.07
N LYS A 205 10.46 -7.94 13.13
CA LYS A 205 9.38 -7.80 14.10
C LYS A 205 9.39 -6.42 14.77
N GLU A 206 10.56 -5.98 15.23
CA GLU A 206 10.76 -4.66 15.83
C GLU A 206 10.37 -3.54 14.85
N HIS A 207 10.79 -3.66 13.60
CA HIS A 207 10.43 -2.71 12.54
C HIS A 207 8.91 -2.61 12.35
N ILE A 208 8.22 -3.73 12.12
CA ILE A 208 6.77 -3.74 11.91
C ILE A 208 6.01 -3.18 13.13
N HIS A 209 6.44 -3.56 14.33
CA HIS A 209 5.90 -3.01 15.58
C HIS A 209 6.06 -1.49 15.66
N ASN A 210 7.25 -0.98 15.41
CA ASN A 210 7.55 0.45 15.48
C ASN A 210 6.75 1.24 14.44
N VAL A 211 6.60 0.73 13.22
CA VAL A 211 5.75 1.36 12.18
C VAL A 211 4.30 1.42 12.68
N ARG A 212 3.77 0.33 13.25
CA ARG A 212 2.42 0.32 13.85
C ARG A 212 2.24 1.46 14.85
N GLU A 213 3.13 1.54 15.84
CA GLU A 213 3.02 2.55 16.91
C GLU A 213 3.07 3.98 16.33
N ARG A 214 3.95 4.22 15.35
CA ARG A 214 4.04 5.53 14.68
C ARG A 214 2.79 5.88 13.87
N VAL A 215 2.21 4.91 13.16
CA VAL A 215 0.96 5.12 12.39
C VAL A 215 -0.23 5.38 13.31
N LEU A 216 -0.36 4.59 14.38
CA LEU A 216 -1.45 4.79 15.35
C LEU A 216 -1.34 6.14 16.07
N ALA A 217 -0.14 6.54 16.49
CA ALA A 217 0.11 7.85 17.10
C ALA A 217 -0.24 8.99 16.13
N PHE A 218 0.10 8.86 14.85
CA PHE A 218 -0.25 9.85 13.82
C PHE A 218 -1.78 10.01 13.66
N LEU A 219 -2.52 8.90 13.65
CA LEU A 219 -3.99 8.93 13.57
C LEU A 219 -4.63 9.54 14.81
N ASP A 220 -4.07 9.31 16.00
CA ASP A 220 -4.56 9.91 17.25
C ASP A 220 -4.38 11.43 17.27
N LEU A 221 -3.25 11.92 16.77
CA LEU A 221 -3.00 13.36 16.64
C LEU A 221 -3.95 14.02 15.63
N GLY A 222 -4.22 13.35 14.50
CA GLY A 222 -5.16 13.84 13.47
C GLY A 222 -6.59 13.95 14.00
N GLN A 223 -7.05 13.00 14.80
CA GLN A 223 -8.38 13.06 15.42
C GLN A 223 -8.50 14.15 16.50
N SER A 224 -7.39 14.47 17.17
CA SER A 224 -7.38 15.50 18.25
C SER A 224 -7.36 16.94 17.72
N GLN A 225 -7.03 17.16 16.45
CA GLN A 225 -6.87 18.49 15.85
C GLN A 225 -8.00 18.88 14.87
N ASP A 226 -9.05 18.06 14.74
CA ASP A 226 -10.11 18.26 13.72
C ASP A 226 -9.56 18.41 12.29
N LEU A 227 -8.32 17.94 12.09
CA LEU A 227 -7.70 17.83 10.78
C LEU A 227 -8.43 16.72 10.03
N SER A 228 -9.42 17.11 9.24
CA SER A 228 -10.04 16.16 8.30
C SER A 228 -8.92 15.55 7.47
N LEU A 229 -8.95 14.24 7.27
CA LEU A 229 -8.03 13.54 6.36
C LEU A 229 -8.03 14.18 4.94
N ALA A 230 -9.01 15.01 4.64
CA ALA A 230 -9.15 15.82 3.43
C ALA A 230 -8.09 16.94 3.28
N GLU A 231 -7.55 17.51 4.39
CA GLU A 231 -6.53 18.56 4.30
C GLU A 231 -5.12 18.02 4.02
N ILE A 232 -4.96 16.71 4.10
CA ILE A 232 -3.66 16.04 3.93
C ILE A 232 -3.44 15.59 2.47
N GLY A 233 -4.42 15.78 1.58
CA GLY A 233 -4.42 15.29 0.21
C GLY A 233 -4.24 16.31 -0.91
N HIS A 234 -4.07 17.60 -0.61
CA HIS A 234 -3.97 18.66 -1.63
C HIS A 234 -2.77 19.57 -1.42
N GLU A 235 -1.57 19.07 -1.71
CA GLU A 235 -0.55 19.91 -2.31
C GLU A 235 -0.34 19.34 -3.71
N ASP A 236 -0.53 20.25 -4.69
CA ASP A 236 -0.38 20.12 -6.14
C ASP A 236 -1.60 19.61 -6.91
N GLY A 237 -2.22 20.58 -7.59
CA GLY A 237 -3.23 20.39 -8.62
C GLY A 237 -2.66 19.73 -9.89
N GLU A 238 -2.01 18.60 -9.79
CA GLU A 238 -1.55 17.83 -10.93
C GLU A 238 -2.68 16.95 -11.48
N LYS A 239 -2.97 17.16 -12.77
CA LYS A 239 -3.84 16.31 -13.58
C LYS A 239 -3.24 14.90 -13.64
N TRP A 240 -4.09 13.91 -13.47
CA TRP A 240 -3.78 12.48 -13.56
C TRP A 240 -3.02 12.14 -14.85
N PRO A 241 -1.84 11.47 -14.79
CA PRO A 241 -1.26 10.82 -15.95
C PRO A 241 -2.08 9.58 -16.32
N PRO A 242 -2.19 9.24 -17.61
CA PRO A 242 -2.88 8.02 -18.04
C PRO A 242 -2.20 6.79 -17.44
N VAL A 243 -3.02 5.83 -17.00
CA VAL A 243 -2.55 4.54 -16.48
C VAL A 243 -1.66 3.91 -17.54
N SER A 244 -0.35 3.84 -17.29
CA SER A 244 0.55 3.01 -18.08
C SER A 244 0.12 1.56 -17.87
N SER A 245 -0.24 0.89 -18.95
CA SER A 245 -0.56 -0.54 -18.94
C SER A 245 0.50 -1.33 -18.18
N PRO A 246 0.13 -2.28 -17.30
CA PRO A 246 1.11 -3.18 -16.72
C PRO A 246 1.76 -3.94 -17.87
N LEU A 247 3.09 -3.92 -17.92
CA LEU A 247 3.89 -4.80 -18.76
C LEU A 247 3.54 -6.24 -18.38
N ILE A 248 2.70 -6.85 -19.22
CA ILE A 248 2.55 -8.30 -19.26
C ILE A 248 3.71 -8.77 -20.11
N ASP A 249 4.84 -9.07 -19.50
CA ASP A 249 5.88 -9.86 -20.12
C ASP A 249 5.65 -11.33 -19.79
N SER A 250 5.56 -12.08 -20.90
CA SER A 250 5.37 -13.51 -21.12
C SER A 250 6.33 -14.42 -20.31
#